data_6fa72115cfab54f503789e02b55e0205
#
_entry.id   6fa72115cfab54f503789e02b55e0205
#
_cell.length_a   1.000
_cell.length_b   1.000
_cell.length_c   1.000
_cell.angle_alpha   90.00
_cell.angle_beta   90.00
_cell.angle_gamma   90.00
#
_symmetry.space_group_name_H-M   'P 1'
#
loop_
_entity.id
_entity.type
_entity.pdbx_description
1 polymer ?
#
loop_
_entity_poly.entity_id
_entity_poly.type
_entity_poly.pdbx_seq_one_letter_code
_entity_poly.pdbx_strand_id
1 'polypeptide(L)'
;MSLIKPKINKFMSEKKDLNKSIPDNNDLINEIILLKQKKKAVILAHYYQNSEIQELADYLGDSLYLAQCAKKVTSDIIVLAGVHFMGETAKIINPKKKVLVPDLKAGCSLSDSCPPDEFKKYIGNHPDHNVVTYINCSAEIKSLSTIVCTSSNAKKVINSIPENEKIIFAPDKNLGKYLIKETGRDMKLWNGSCIVHEAFSLEKIINLIKKYPQAKFIAHPESESPVLEIANFIGSTSELLNFVQKDLSDMYIVATENGILHEMKKKCPNKEFIPAPVDDDTCACSECSFMKMNTLEKLYLCLLNESPEIILPNEIIDKSIIPIEKMLALG
;
A
#
# COMPACT_ATOMS: atom_id res chain seq x y z
N MET A 1 23.78 -54.86 7.47
CA MET A 1 24.30 -53.56 7.92
C MET A 1 25.14 -52.94 6.78
N SER A 2 24.90 -51.80 6.34
CA SER A 2 25.51 -51.00 5.26
C SER A 2 24.57 -50.75 4.09
N LEU A 3 23.90 -49.58 4.10
CA LEU A 3 23.40 -48.84 2.92
C LEU A 3 22.59 -47.61 3.34
N ILE A 4 23.15 -46.71 4.21
CA ILE A 4 22.56 -45.41 4.50
C ILE A 4 23.69 -44.35 4.68
N LYS A 5 24.48 -44.08 3.65
CA LYS A 5 25.50 -43.00 3.72
C LYS A 5 25.79 -42.16 2.47
N PRO A 6 24.99 -42.12 1.40
CA PRO A 6 25.27 -41.11 0.35
C PRO A 6 24.26 -39.94 0.26
N LYS A 7 23.20 -39.88 1.07
CA LYS A 7 22.20 -38.75 0.93
C LYS A 7 22.47 -37.54 1.80
N ILE A 8 23.32 -37.65 2.82
CA ILE A 8 23.60 -36.53 3.75
C ILE A 8 24.61 -35.53 3.18
N ASN A 9 25.52 -35.99 2.32
CA ASN A 9 26.56 -35.13 1.73
C ASN A 9 26.06 -34.21 0.60
N LYS A 10 24.92 -34.53 -0.03
CA LYS A 10 24.33 -33.66 -1.06
C LYS A 10 23.57 -32.47 -0.45
N PHE A 11 22.98 -32.68 0.75
CA PHE A 11 22.31 -31.59 1.49
C PHE A 11 23.29 -30.61 2.14
N MET A 12 24.53 -31.00 2.39
CA MET A 12 25.55 -30.13 3.00
C MET A 12 26.37 -29.37 1.96
N SER A 13 26.38 -29.78 0.67
CA SER A 13 27.03 -29.00 -0.39
C SER A 13 26.18 -27.84 -0.91
N GLU A 14 24.84 -27.90 -0.75
CA GLU A 14 23.94 -26.79 -1.12
C GLU A 14 23.86 -25.68 -0.05
N LYS A 15 24.43 -25.92 1.15
CA LYS A 15 24.53 -24.87 2.21
C LYS A 15 25.80 -24.01 2.10
N LYS A 16 26.66 -24.23 1.13
CA LYS A 16 27.93 -23.47 1.02
C LYS A 16 27.86 -22.13 0.31
N ASP A 17 26.72 -21.77 -0.31
CA ASP A 17 26.53 -20.44 -0.95
C ASP A 17 25.77 -19.42 -0.07
N LEU A 18 25.41 -19.78 1.16
CA LEU A 18 24.66 -18.93 2.09
C LEU A 18 25.56 -17.98 2.94
N ASN A 19 26.87 -17.97 2.74
CA ASN A 19 27.83 -17.13 3.45
C ASN A 19 28.51 -16.10 2.54
N LYS A 20 27.82 -15.54 1.54
CA LYS A 20 28.23 -14.20 1.07
C LYS A 20 27.77 -13.23 2.14
N SER A 21 28.74 -12.62 2.83
CA SER A 21 28.46 -11.47 3.72
C SER A 21 27.61 -10.47 2.93
N ILE A 22 26.48 -10.04 3.51
CA ILE A 22 25.65 -8.99 2.92
C ILE A 22 26.57 -7.77 2.72
N PRO A 23 26.64 -7.17 1.51
CA PRO A 23 27.44 -6.01 1.23
C PRO A 23 27.08 -4.83 2.14
N ASP A 24 27.94 -3.83 2.27
CA ASP A 24 27.58 -2.57 2.93
C ASP A 24 26.51 -1.80 2.12
N ASN A 25 25.91 -0.74 2.69
CA ASN A 25 24.75 -0.08 2.05
C ASN A 25 25.04 0.47 0.64
N ASN A 26 26.23 0.99 0.39
CA ASN A 26 26.57 1.53 -0.94
C ASN A 26 26.77 0.42 -1.95
N ASP A 27 27.41 -0.67 -1.54
CA ASP A 27 27.57 -1.86 -2.36
C ASP A 27 26.25 -2.56 -2.59
N LEU A 28 25.32 -2.59 -1.61
CA LEU A 28 23.97 -3.14 -1.75
C LEU A 28 23.17 -2.43 -2.87
N ILE A 29 23.20 -1.10 -2.92
CA ILE A 29 22.52 -0.33 -3.96
C ILE A 29 23.03 -0.73 -5.34
N ASN A 30 24.34 -0.81 -5.52
CA ASN A 30 24.95 -1.21 -6.78
C ASN A 30 24.61 -2.64 -7.16
N GLU A 31 24.68 -3.58 -6.20
CA GLU A 31 24.33 -4.98 -6.42
C GLU A 31 22.85 -5.17 -6.77
N ILE A 32 21.94 -4.41 -6.12
CA ILE A 32 20.50 -4.41 -6.46
C ILE A 32 20.30 -3.97 -7.92
N ILE A 33 20.97 -2.89 -8.34
CA ILE A 33 20.87 -2.40 -9.73
C ILE A 33 21.38 -3.46 -10.72
N LEU A 34 22.53 -4.08 -10.44
CA LEU A 34 23.08 -5.14 -11.28
C LEU A 34 22.19 -6.38 -11.35
N LEU A 35 21.65 -6.83 -10.20
CA LEU A 35 20.73 -7.98 -10.15
C LEU A 35 19.42 -7.67 -10.89
N LYS A 36 18.85 -6.49 -10.71
CA LYS A 36 17.66 -6.03 -11.43
C LYS A 36 17.84 -6.13 -12.93
N GLN A 37 18.96 -5.62 -13.45
CA GLN A 37 19.30 -5.69 -14.88
C GLN A 37 19.52 -7.12 -15.36
N LYS A 38 20.34 -7.89 -14.63
CA LYS A 38 20.67 -9.29 -14.97
C LYS A 38 19.45 -10.18 -15.04
N LYS A 39 18.50 -9.97 -14.11
CA LYS A 39 17.26 -10.76 -14.02
C LYS A 39 16.12 -10.18 -14.85
N LYS A 40 16.34 -9.04 -15.50
CA LYS A 40 15.30 -8.27 -16.20
C LYS A 40 14.07 -8.06 -15.32
N ALA A 41 14.30 -7.83 -14.03
CA ALA A 41 13.26 -7.58 -13.05
C ALA A 41 12.88 -6.10 -13.02
N VAL A 42 11.62 -5.80 -12.66
CA VAL A 42 11.12 -4.45 -12.42
C VAL A 42 10.78 -4.28 -10.94
N ILE A 43 11.15 -3.14 -10.36
CA ILE A 43 10.83 -2.79 -8.98
C ILE A 43 9.70 -1.75 -8.99
N LEU A 44 8.57 -2.11 -8.38
CA LEU A 44 7.45 -1.22 -8.09
C LEU A 44 7.50 -0.90 -6.59
N ALA A 45 7.63 0.36 -6.21
CA ALA A 45 7.70 0.79 -4.81
C ALA A 45 6.58 1.75 -4.45
N HIS A 46 6.01 1.56 -3.24
CA HIS A 46 5.06 2.50 -2.69
C HIS A 46 5.76 3.72 -2.10
N TYR A 47 5.14 4.90 -2.14
CA TYR A 47 5.66 6.14 -1.54
C TYR A 47 6.00 6.03 -0.04
N TYR A 48 5.46 5.03 0.66
CA TYR A 48 5.68 4.80 2.09
C TYR A 48 6.93 3.95 2.39
N GLN A 49 7.70 3.57 1.37
CA GLN A 49 8.97 2.90 1.55
C GLN A 49 10.06 3.86 2.06
N ASN A 50 11.14 3.31 2.58
CA ASN A 50 12.34 4.11 2.88
C ASN A 50 12.90 4.75 1.61
N SER A 51 13.51 5.92 1.74
CA SER A 51 14.02 6.73 0.63
C SER A 51 14.93 5.96 -0.32
N GLU A 52 15.80 5.11 0.22
CA GLU A 52 16.75 4.31 -0.56
C GLU A 52 16.02 3.31 -1.48
N ILE A 53 14.90 2.74 -1.03
CA ILE A 53 14.08 1.84 -1.84
C ILE A 53 13.29 2.62 -2.88
N GLN A 54 12.79 3.81 -2.51
CA GLN A 54 12.11 4.70 -3.46
C GLN A 54 13.02 5.07 -4.64
N GLU A 55 14.30 5.37 -4.37
CA GLU A 55 15.28 5.74 -5.42
C GLU A 55 15.66 4.57 -6.34
N LEU A 56 15.50 3.33 -5.91
CA LEU A 56 15.79 2.12 -6.71
C LEU A 56 14.60 1.67 -7.58
N ALA A 57 13.40 2.25 -7.34
CA ALA A 57 12.18 1.86 -8.03
C ALA A 57 12.17 2.27 -9.51
N ASP A 58 11.66 1.39 -10.36
CA ASP A 58 11.34 1.73 -11.76
C ASP A 58 10.01 2.47 -11.82
N TYR A 59 9.09 2.15 -10.91
CA TYR A 59 7.82 2.83 -10.74
C TYR A 59 7.58 3.11 -9.26
N LEU A 60 7.40 4.38 -8.93
CA LEU A 60 7.12 4.87 -7.58
C LEU A 60 5.74 5.51 -7.55
N GLY A 61 4.85 5.06 -6.66
CA GLY A 61 3.48 5.55 -6.64
C GLY A 61 2.62 5.04 -5.48
N ASP A 62 1.33 5.40 -5.55
CA ASP A 62 0.30 4.82 -4.69
C ASP A 62 -0.21 3.46 -5.23
N SER A 63 -1.14 2.84 -4.50
CA SER A 63 -1.65 1.51 -4.85
C SER A 63 -2.31 1.44 -6.22
N LEU A 64 -3.03 2.51 -6.65
CA LEU A 64 -3.68 2.53 -7.97
C LEU A 64 -2.65 2.61 -9.09
N TYR A 65 -1.73 3.56 -8.98
CA TYR A 65 -0.66 3.74 -9.98
C TYR A 65 0.18 2.48 -10.12
N LEU A 66 0.56 1.85 -9.01
CA LEU A 66 1.36 0.61 -9.04
C LEU A 66 0.58 -0.57 -9.64
N ALA A 67 -0.73 -0.68 -9.39
CA ALA A 67 -1.57 -1.69 -10.05
C ALA A 67 -1.66 -1.46 -11.56
N GLN A 68 -1.80 -0.20 -12.00
CA GLN A 68 -1.77 0.19 -13.42
C GLN A 68 -0.41 -0.12 -14.08
N CYS A 69 0.70 0.17 -13.37
CA CYS A 69 2.04 -0.18 -13.84
C CYS A 69 2.23 -1.69 -13.92
N ALA A 70 1.80 -2.45 -12.90
CA ALA A 70 1.88 -3.91 -12.91
C ALA A 70 1.17 -4.53 -14.12
N LYS A 71 0.04 -3.94 -14.56
CA LYS A 71 -0.69 -4.38 -15.77
C LYS A 71 0.10 -4.13 -17.06
N LYS A 72 0.96 -3.11 -17.11
CA LYS A 72 1.67 -2.64 -18.32
C LYS A 72 3.09 -3.20 -18.45
N VAL A 73 3.74 -3.59 -17.35
CA VAL A 73 5.13 -4.06 -17.40
C VAL A 73 5.26 -5.36 -18.19
N THR A 74 6.33 -5.45 -18.97
CA THR A 74 6.63 -6.63 -19.79
C THR A 74 7.57 -7.62 -19.13
N SER A 75 8.26 -7.21 -18.05
CA SER A 75 9.16 -8.07 -17.27
C SER A 75 8.42 -9.29 -16.71
N ASP A 76 9.10 -10.45 -16.70
CA ASP A 76 8.58 -11.69 -16.11
C ASP A 76 8.67 -11.69 -14.58
N ILE A 77 9.58 -10.87 -14.02
CA ILE A 77 9.80 -10.73 -12.59
C ILE A 77 9.39 -9.32 -12.16
N ILE A 78 8.42 -9.25 -11.25
CA ILE A 78 7.96 -8.02 -10.60
C ILE A 78 8.35 -8.11 -9.14
N VAL A 79 9.15 -7.17 -8.65
CA VAL A 79 9.41 -7.00 -7.22
C VAL A 79 8.54 -5.86 -6.73
N LEU A 80 7.63 -6.14 -5.83
CA LEU A 80 6.79 -5.13 -5.21
C LEU A 80 7.33 -4.79 -3.81
N ALA A 81 7.96 -3.63 -3.69
CA ALA A 81 8.34 -3.02 -2.42
C ALA A 81 7.13 -2.27 -1.85
N GLY A 82 6.36 -2.97 -1.04
CA GLY A 82 5.10 -2.55 -0.45
C GLY A 82 4.63 -3.58 0.56
N VAL A 83 3.33 -3.64 0.81
CA VAL A 83 2.73 -4.59 1.74
C VAL A 83 2.06 -5.76 1.00
N HIS A 84 1.78 -6.84 1.74
CA HIS A 84 1.36 -8.13 1.20
C HIS A 84 0.19 -8.03 0.21
N PHE A 85 -0.90 -7.32 0.57
CA PHE A 85 -2.07 -7.20 -0.30
C PHE A 85 -1.77 -6.52 -1.66
N MET A 86 -0.73 -5.68 -1.73
CA MET A 86 -0.28 -5.06 -2.98
C MET A 86 0.44 -6.08 -3.86
N GLY A 87 1.25 -6.96 -3.25
CA GLY A 87 1.84 -8.11 -3.92
C GLY A 87 0.78 -9.07 -4.47
N GLU A 88 -0.26 -9.37 -3.67
CA GLU A 88 -1.42 -10.16 -4.11
C GLU A 88 -2.13 -9.50 -5.30
N THR A 89 -2.36 -8.18 -5.25
CA THR A 89 -2.97 -7.44 -6.36
C THR A 89 -2.13 -7.54 -7.63
N ALA A 90 -0.81 -7.36 -7.52
CA ALA A 90 0.10 -7.52 -8.66
C ALA A 90 0.10 -8.96 -9.21
N LYS A 91 0.01 -9.98 -8.34
CA LYS A 91 -0.09 -11.39 -8.74
C LYS A 91 -1.41 -11.72 -9.42
N ILE A 92 -2.53 -11.19 -8.91
CA ILE A 92 -3.86 -11.36 -9.54
C ILE A 92 -3.86 -10.77 -10.96
N ILE A 93 -3.28 -9.60 -11.14
CA ILE A 93 -3.16 -8.95 -12.47
C ILE A 93 -2.20 -9.72 -13.39
N ASN A 94 -1.18 -10.37 -12.85
CA ASN A 94 -0.11 -11.07 -13.57
C ASN A 94 0.05 -12.52 -13.10
N PRO A 95 -0.93 -13.40 -13.28
CA PRO A 95 -0.92 -14.74 -12.68
C PRO A 95 0.26 -15.62 -13.17
N LYS A 96 0.75 -15.37 -14.39
CA LYS A 96 1.86 -16.12 -14.99
C LYS A 96 3.24 -15.57 -14.63
N LYS A 97 3.33 -14.34 -14.14
CA LYS A 97 4.61 -13.72 -13.78
C LYS A 97 5.01 -14.07 -12.35
N LYS A 98 6.30 -14.01 -12.10
CA LYS A 98 6.83 -14.13 -10.75
C LYS A 98 6.70 -12.79 -10.04
N VAL A 99 5.84 -12.73 -9.02
CA VAL A 99 5.64 -11.53 -8.18
C VAL A 99 6.29 -11.77 -6.84
N LEU A 100 7.32 -10.99 -6.55
CA LEU A 100 8.13 -11.07 -5.34
C LEU A 100 7.79 -9.90 -4.42
N VAL A 101 7.88 -10.12 -3.11
CA VAL A 101 7.87 -9.06 -2.09
C VAL A 101 9.07 -9.27 -1.16
N PRO A 102 9.79 -8.20 -0.76
CA PRO A 102 11.02 -8.36 0.03
C PRO A 102 10.77 -9.03 1.39
N ASP A 103 9.58 -8.83 1.99
CA ASP A 103 9.15 -9.48 3.23
C ASP A 103 7.67 -9.86 3.19
N LEU A 104 7.35 -11.16 3.27
CA LEU A 104 5.96 -11.64 3.34
C LEU A 104 5.23 -11.21 4.63
N LYS A 105 5.96 -10.84 5.69
CA LYS A 105 5.39 -10.31 6.93
C LYS A 105 5.03 -8.83 6.86
N ALA A 106 5.37 -8.15 5.76
CA ALA A 106 4.91 -6.80 5.50
C ALA A 106 3.39 -6.80 5.26
N GLY A 107 2.63 -6.93 6.35
CA GLY A 107 1.17 -7.00 6.39
C GLY A 107 0.51 -5.61 6.32
N CYS A 108 -0.74 -5.54 6.78
CA CYS A 108 -1.48 -4.29 6.87
C CYS A 108 -2.56 -4.41 7.94
N SER A 109 -2.50 -3.56 8.98
CA SER A 109 -3.49 -3.56 10.07
C SER A 109 -4.92 -3.39 9.58
N LEU A 110 -5.12 -2.57 8.56
CA LEU A 110 -6.42 -2.38 7.94
C LEU A 110 -6.90 -3.65 7.22
N SER A 111 -6.03 -4.33 6.48
CA SER A 111 -6.35 -5.62 5.87
C SER A 111 -6.70 -6.68 6.92
N ASP A 112 -5.93 -6.74 8.00
CA ASP A 112 -6.11 -7.69 9.09
C ASP A 112 -7.41 -7.43 9.89
N SER A 113 -7.92 -6.19 9.88
CA SER A 113 -9.18 -5.82 10.52
C SER A 113 -10.43 -6.36 9.82
N CYS A 114 -10.29 -7.00 8.65
CA CYS A 114 -11.38 -7.55 7.86
C CYS A 114 -11.11 -9.03 7.51
N PRO A 115 -11.27 -9.96 8.48
CA PRO A 115 -11.08 -11.38 8.25
C PRO A 115 -12.09 -11.93 7.22
N PRO A 116 -11.65 -12.74 6.23
CA PRO A 116 -12.51 -13.22 5.15
C PRO A 116 -13.77 -13.95 5.59
N ASP A 117 -13.66 -14.83 6.60
CA ASP A 117 -14.80 -15.62 7.09
C ASP A 117 -15.85 -14.74 7.77
N GLU A 118 -15.43 -13.74 8.53
CA GLU A 118 -16.34 -12.79 9.19
C GLU A 118 -16.99 -11.87 8.15
N PHE A 119 -16.21 -11.38 7.20
CA PHE A 119 -16.73 -10.55 6.11
C PHE A 119 -17.71 -11.30 5.23
N LYS A 120 -17.45 -12.58 4.91
CA LYS A 120 -18.37 -13.43 4.17
C LYS A 120 -19.71 -13.59 4.87
N LYS A 121 -19.71 -13.77 6.19
CA LYS A 121 -20.94 -13.82 7.00
C LYS A 121 -21.68 -12.47 6.96
N TYR A 122 -20.93 -11.38 7.09
CA TYR A 122 -21.48 -10.02 7.07
C TYR A 122 -22.19 -9.71 5.75
N ILE A 123 -21.55 -9.94 4.62
CA ILE A 123 -22.17 -9.73 3.29
C ILE A 123 -23.33 -10.70 3.02
N GLY A 124 -23.27 -11.94 3.53
CA GLY A 124 -24.32 -12.92 3.44
C GLY A 124 -25.63 -12.47 4.10
N ASN A 125 -25.55 -11.61 5.12
CA ASN A 125 -26.72 -10.98 5.75
C ASN A 125 -27.27 -9.77 4.96
N HIS A 126 -26.61 -9.39 3.87
CA HIS A 126 -26.94 -8.23 3.04
C HIS A 126 -26.84 -8.56 1.56
N PRO A 127 -27.60 -9.56 1.06
CA PRO A 127 -27.42 -10.09 -0.30
C PRO A 127 -27.81 -9.10 -1.40
N ASP A 128 -28.54 -8.04 -1.06
CA ASP A 128 -29.01 -6.97 -1.95
C ASP A 128 -28.04 -5.78 -2.05
N HIS A 129 -26.84 -5.90 -1.49
CA HIS A 129 -25.84 -4.80 -1.50
C HIS A 129 -24.72 -5.08 -2.48
N ASN A 130 -24.26 -4.03 -3.17
CA ASN A 130 -22.97 -4.03 -3.86
C ASN A 130 -21.84 -3.96 -2.85
N VAL A 131 -20.88 -4.85 -2.97
CA VAL A 131 -19.72 -4.93 -2.10
C VAL A 131 -18.58 -4.14 -2.72
N VAL A 132 -18.33 -2.94 -2.22
CA VAL A 132 -17.19 -2.11 -2.60
C VAL A 132 -16.09 -2.30 -1.56
N THR A 133 -14.92 -2.75 -2.00
CA THR A 133 -13.79 -2.90 -1.08
C THR A 133 -12.63 -1.99 -1.45
N TYR A 134 -12.11 -1.31 -0.44
CA TYR A 134 -10.85 -0.63 -0.55
C TYR A 134 -9.73 -1.65 -0.74
N ILE A 135 -8.78 -1.36 -1.63
CA ILE A 135 -7.73 -2.28 -2.07
C ILE A 135 -6.87 -2.85 -0.92
N ASN A 136 -6.85 -2.15 0.24
CA ASN A 136 -6.15 -2.56 1.46
C ASN A 136 -6.87 -3.72 2.16
N CYS A 137 -7.03 -4.82 1.45
CA CYS A 137 -7.66 -6.06 1.91
C CYS A 137 -7.00 -7.27 1.23
N SER A 138 -7.21 -8.47 1.76
CA SER A 138 -6.65 -9.72 1.20
C SER A 138 -7.25 -10.05 -0.18
N ALA A 139 -6.57 -10.94 -0.93
CA ALA A 139 -7.07 -11.47 -2.19
C ALA A 139 -8.43 -12.16 -2.02
N GLU A 140 -8.65 -12.84 -0.88
CA GLU A 140 -9.92 -13.48 -0.55
C GLU A 140 -11.06 -12.47 -0.40
N ILE A 141 -10.83 -11.35 0.28
CA ILE A 141 -11.82 -10.25 0.37
C ILE A 141 -12.11 -9.66 -1.03
N LYS A 142 -11.07 -9.45 -1.84
CA LYS A 142 -11.25 -8.99 -3.23
C LYS A 142 -12.13 -9.97 -4.04
N SER A 143 -11.99 -11.28 -3.81
CA SER A 143 -12.81 -12.31 -4.48
C SER A 143 -14.28 -12.28 -4.11
N LEU A 144 -14.64 -11.64 -3.00
CA LEU A 144 -16.01 -11.45 -2.52
C LEU A 144 -16.62 -10.10 -2.96
N SER A 145 -15.83 -9.27 -3.65
CA SER A 145 -16.21 -7.89 -3.96
C SER A 145 -16.91 -7.76 -5.29
N THR A 146 -17.85 -6.82 -5.40
CA THR A 146 -18.44 -6.39 -6.67
C THR A 146 -17.46 -5.55 -7.47
N ILE A 147 -16.73 -4.66 -6.75
CA ILE A 147 -15.71 -3.78 -7.30
C ILE A 147 -14.71 -3.39 -6.19
N VAL A 148 -13.45 -3.24 -6.54
CA VAL A 148 -12.40 -2.71 -5.68
C VAL A 148 -12.21 -1.22 -5.96
N CYS A 149 -11.75 -0.45 -4.98
CA CYS A 149 -11.32 0.93 -5.17
C CYS A 149 -10.01 1.23 -4.44
N THR A 150 -9.40 2.36 -4.76
CA THR A 150 -8.32 2.98 -3.98
C THR A 150 -8.77 4.35 -3.49
N SER A 151 -8.04 4.99 -2.57
CA SER A 151 -8.35 6.37 -2.15
C SER A 151 -8.39 7.33 -3.35
N SER A 152 -7.60 7.08 -4.39
CA SER A 152 -7.53 7.92 -5.61
C SER A 152 -8.77 7.85 -6.49
N ASN A 153 -9.53 6.75 -6.49
CA ASN A 153 -10.69 6.59 -7.35
C ASN A 153 -11.98 6.17 -6.62
N ALA A 154 -11.97 6.09 -5.30
CA ALA A 154 -13.12 5.62 -4.52
C ALA A 154 -14.39 6.42 -4.81
N LYS A 155 -14.32 7.75 -4.89
CA LYS A 155 -15.45 8.61 -5.24
C LYS A 155 -16.04 8.27 -6.62
N LYS A 156 -15.19 8.02 -7.62
CA LYS A 156 -15.64 7.60 -8.96
C LYS A 156 -16.32 6.22 -8.91
N VAL A 157 -15.75 5.29 -8.12
CA VAL A 157 -16.31 3.94 -7.95
C VAL A 157 -17.68 4.01 -7.29
N ILE A 158 -17.85 4.76 -6.20
CA ILE A 158 -19.16 4.92 -5.53
C ILE A 158 -20.18 5.54 -6.49
N ASN A 159 -19.81 6.57 -7.22
CA ASN A 159 -20.69 7.25 -8.18
C ASN A 159 -21.00 6.41 -9.43
N SER A 160 -20.24 5.34 -9.71
CA SER A 160 -20.53 4.42 -10.81
C SER A 160 -21.64 3.42 -10.49
N ILE A 161 -22.00 3.28 -9.21
CA ILE A 161 -23.07 2.39 -8.76
C ILE A 161 -24.41 3.16 -8.82
N PRO A 162 -25.47 2.60 -9.46
CA PRO A 162 -26.77 3.23 -9.54
C PRO A 162 -27.29 3.74 -8.20
N GLU A 163 -27.94 4.91 -8.17
CA GLU A 163 -28.38 5.59 -6.93
C GLU A 163 -29.33 4.73 -6.09
N ASN A 164 -30.15 3.92 -6.72
CA ASN A 164 -31.12 3.03 -6.06
C ASN A 164 -30.49 1.73 -5.51
N GLU A 165 -29.23 1.47 -5.79
CA GLU A 165 -28.54 0.29 -5.31
C GLU A 165 -27.82 0.55 -3.97
N LYS A 166 -27.90 -0.43 -3.08
CA LYS A 166 -27.30 -0.37 -1.75
C LYS A 166 -25.83 -0.74 -1.80
N ILE A 167 -25.03 -0.18 -0.89
CA ILE A 167 -23.59 -0.37 -0.86
C ILE A 167 -23.13 -0.82 0.53
N ILE A 168 -22.27 -1.83 0.57
CA ILE A 168 -21.36 -2.11 1.68
C ILE A 168 -19.99 -1.59 1.28
N PHE A 169 -19.36 -0.81 2.17
CA PHE A 169 -17.99 -0.35 2.01
C PHE A 169 -17.08 -0.96 3.09
N ALA A 170 -15.97 -1.57 2.69
CA ALA A 170 -14.99 -2.22 3.57
C ALA A 170 -13.56 -2.02 3.01
N PRO A 171 -12.50 -2.22 3.84
CA PRO A 171 -12.54 -2.39 5.27
C PRO A 171 -12.48 -1.08 6.08
N ASP A 172 -12.18 0.09 5.48
CA ASP A 172 -11.88 1.34 6.19
C ASP A 172 -13.15 2.16 6.49
N LYS A 173 -13.50 2.26 7.78
CA LYS A 173 -14.65 3.06 8.24
C LYS A 173 -14.47 4.56 8.02
N ASN A 174 -13.24 5.08 8.14
CA ASN A 174 -12.96 6.51 8.04
C ASN A 174 -13.05 6.97 6.60
N LEU A 175 -12.40 6.25 5.67
CA LEU A 175 -12.59 6.47 4.23
C LEU A 175 -14.07 6.33 3.85
N GLY A 176 -14.77 5.33 4.38
CA GLY A 176 -16.21 5.15 4.14
C GLY A 176 -17.04 6.35 4.60
N LYS A 177 -16.80 6.88 5.82
CA LYS A 177 -17.48 8.11 6.31
C LYS A 177 -17.17 9.31 5.43
N TYR A 178 -15.91 9.48 5.04
CA TYR A 178 -15.52 10.53 4.10
C TYR A 178 -16.28 10.43 2.78
N LEU A 179 -16.39 9.23 2.21
CA LEU A 179 -17.12 9.00 0.95
C LEU A 179 -18.62 9.24 1.09
N ILE A 180 -19.26 8.88 2.21
CA ILE A 180 -20.66 9.22 2.49
C ILE A 180 -20.86 10.74 2.44
N LYS A 181 -19.97 11.51 3.13
CA LYS A 181 -20.02 12.97 3.13
C LYS A 181 -19.83 13.56 1.73
N GLU A 182 -18.88 13.04 0.96
CA GLU A 182 -18.51 13.55 -0.37
C GLU A 182 -19.49 13.21 -1.48
N THR A 183 -20.21 12.07 -1.36
CA THR A 183 -21.10 11.58 -2.43
C THR A 183 -22.59 11.68 -2.07
N GLY A 184 -22.91 11.88 -0.79
CA GLY A 184 -24.30 11.84 -0.31
C GLY A 184 -24.90 10.43 -0.31
N ARG A 185 -24.13 9.38 -0.65
CA ARG A 185 -24.60 7.99 -0.71
C ARG A 185 -24.63 7.37 0.67
N ASP A 186 -25.76 6.79 1.05
CA ASP A 186 -25.83 5.95 2.25
C ASP A 186 -25.12 4.60 2.00
N MET A 187 -24.25 4.21 2.93
CA MET A 187 -23.47 2.97 2.83
C MET A 187 -23.38 2.29 4.19
N LYS A 188 -23.44 0.96 4.19
CA LYS A 188 -23.05 0.16 5.35
C LYS A 188 -21.54 0.07 5.40
N LEU A 189 -20.94 0.41 6.55
CA LEU A 189 -19.50 0.42 6.72
C LEU A 189 -19.06 -0.79 7.54
N TRP A 190 -17.98 -1.45 7.10
CA TRP A 190 -17.20 -2.34 7.95
C TRP A 190 -16.43 -1.52 8.98
N ASN A 191 -16.26 -2.04 10.20
CA ASN A 191 -15.64 -1.30 11.30
C ASN A 191 -14.12 -1.54 11.40
N GLY A 192 -13.39 -1.38 10.31
CA GLY A 192 -11.93 -1.43 10.28
C GLY A 192 -11.31 -0.05 10.12
N SER A 193 -10.01 0.08 10.42
CA SER A 193 -9.25 1.33 10.31
C SER A 193 -7.76 1.09 10.18
N CYS A 194 -7.05 2.08 9.64
CA CYS A 194 -5.60 2.09 9.54
C CYS A 194 -4.98 2.67 10.82
N ILE A 195 -4.16 1.88 11.52
CA ILE A 195 -3.52 2.31 12.77
C ILE A 195 -2.68 3.58 12.61
N VAL A 196 -2.06 3.81 11.44
CA VAL A 196 -1.24 5.00 11.18
C VAL A 196 -2.12 6.24 11.08
N HIS A 197 -3.23 6.15 10.32
CA HIS A 197 -4.10 7.29 10.08
C HIS A 197 -5.07 7.58 11.25
N GLU A 198 -5.38 6.58 12.08
CA GLU A 198 -6.12 6.78 13.33
C GLU A 198 -5.27 7.37 14.46
N ALA A 199 -3.94 7.26 14.38
CA ALA A 199 -3.05 7.75 15.43
C ALA A 199 -2.85 9.28 15.45
N PHE A 200 -3.33 10.02 14.45
CA PHE A 200 -3.14 11.47 14.40
C PHE A 200 -3.88 12.19 15.53
N SER A 201 -3.14 13.02 16.28
CA SER A 201 -3.68 13.80 17.39
C SER A 201 -4.26 15.12 16.92
N LEU A 202 -5.60 15.24 16.97
CA LEU A 202 -6.29 16.48 16.63
C LEU A 202 -5.78 17.67 17.46
N GLU A 203 -5.59 17.49 18.77
CA GLU A 203 -5.10 18.55 19.66
C GLU A 203 -3.71 19.03 19.28
N LYS A 204 -2.78 18.08 19.08
CA LYS A 204 -1.39 18.40 18.70
C LYS A 204 -1.34 19.05 17.31
N ILE A 205 -2.19 18.61 16.36
CA ILE A 205 -2.30 19.22 15.02
C ILE A 205 -2.80 20.66 15.14
N ILE A 206 -3.85 20.94 15.92
CA ILE A 206 -4.34 22.30 16.14
C ILE A 206 -3.24 23.20 16.74
N ASN A 207 -2.48 22.69 17.69
CA ASN A 207 -1.35 23.41 18.27
C ASN A 207 -0.25 23.68 17.24
N LEU A 208 0.01 22.74 16.36
CA LEU A 208 0.98 22.89 15.28
C LEU A 208 0.53 23.92 14.24
N ILE A 209 -0.76 23.92 13.86
CA ILE A 209 -1.36 24.94 12.98
C ILE A 209 -1.26 26.33 13.60
N LYS A 210 -1.53 26.48 14.91
CA LYS A 210 -1.35 27.76 15.61
C LYS A 210 0.09 28.24 15.62
N LYS A 211 1.05 27.31 15.72
CA LYS A 211 2.50 27.63 15.69
C LYS A 211 2.96 28.04 14.28
N TYR A 212 2.37 27.48 13.25
CA TYR A 212 2.70 27.74 11.85
C TYR A 212 1.45 28.17 11.06
N PRO A 213 0.90 29.38 11.32
CA PRO A 213 -0.38 29.81 10.74
C PRO A 213 -0.36 30.00 9.21
N GLN A 214 0.84 30.06 8.60
CA GLN A 214 1.03 30.10 7.15
C GLN A 214 0.99 28.70 6.51
N ALA A 215 1.13 27.63 7.30
CA ALA A 215 1.14 26.28 6.78
C ALA A 215 -0.26 25.80 6.39
N LYS A 216 -0.39 25.15 5.25
CA LYS A 216 -1.62 24.42 4.90
C LYS A 216 -1.59 23.04 5.51
N PHE A 217 -2.66 22.67 6.19
CA PHE A 217 -2.87 21.33 6.71
C PHE A 217 -3.53 20.45 5.63
N ILE A 218 -2.89 19.36 5.28
CA ILE A 218 -3.38 18.41 4.27
C ILE A 218 -3.43 16.99 4.85
N ALA A 219 -4.47 16.21 4.49
CA ALA A 219 -4.73 14.94 5.14
C ALA A 219 -5.17 13.84 4.16
N HIS A 220 -4.82 12.60 4.49
CA HIS A 220 -5.31 11.41 3.80
C HIS A 220 -6.73 11.05 4.31
N PRO A 221 -7.67 10.61 3.45
CA PRO A 221 -9.06 10.34 3.83
C PRO A 221 -9.27 9.14 4.77
N GLU A 222 -8.24 8.35 5.05
CA GLU A 222 -8.25 7.33 6.12
C GLU A 222 -8.14 7.94 7.53
N SER A 223 -7.86 9.25 7.66
CA SER A 223 -7.82 9.94 8.95
C SER A 223 -9.23 10.08 9.53
N GLU A 224 -9.33 10.22 10.84
CA GLU A 224 -10.61 10.42 11.52
C GLU A 224 -11.31 11.72 11.10
N SER A 225 -12.65 11.71 11.12
CA SER A 225 -13.47 12.86 10.68
C SER A 225 -13.06 14.19 11.32
N PRO A 226 -12.77 14.29 12.63
CA PRO A 226 -12.35 15.58 13.24
C PRO A 226 -11.03 16.11 12.66
N VAL A 227 -10.10 15.22 12.28
CA VAL A 227 -8.84 15.60 11.61
C VAL A 227 -9.10 16.10 10.19
N LEU A 228 -10.00 15.44 9.47
CA LEU A 228 -10.38 15.83 8.10
C LEU A 228 -11.13 17.17 8.06
N GLU A 229 -11.94 17.48 9.09
CA GLU A 229 -12.73 18.73 9.16
C GLU A 229 -11.87 19.99 9.19
N ILE A 230 -10.65 19.92 9.72
CA ILE A 230 -9.73 21.07 9.78
C ILE A 230 -8.72 21.10 8.62
N ALA A 231 -8.78 20.14 7.70
CA ALA A 231 -7.83 20.06 6.58
C ALA A 231 -8.16 21.08 5.48
N ASN A 232 -7.14 21.75 4.95
CA ASN A 232 -7.25 22.61 3.77
C ASN A 232 -7.38 21.79 2.48
N PHE A 233 -6.88 20.56 2.48
CA PHE A 233 -7.02 19.63 1.36
C PHE A 233 -7.04 18.19 1.88
N ILE A 234 -7.93 17.38 1.31
CA ILE A 234 -8.05 15.95 1.58
C ILE A 234 -7.88 15.21 0.26
N GLY A 235 -7.02 14.20 0.25
CA GLY A 235 -6.80 13.41 -0.96
C GLY A 235 -5.93 12.19 -0.71
N SER A 236 -5.91 11.29 -1.69
CA SER A 236 -4.99 10.15 -1.73
C SER A 236 -3.52 10.61 -1.71
N THR A 237 -2.61 9.69 -1.47
CA THR A 237 -1.17 9.98 -1.43
C THR A 237 -0.70 10.70 -2.70
N SER A 238 -1.14 10.23 -3.88
CA SER A 238 -0.82 10.89 -5.17
C SER A 238 -1.48 12.27 -5.30
N GLU A 239 -2.72 12.43 -4.82
CA GLU A 239 -3.41 13.73 -4.84
C GLU A 239 -2.77 14.73 -3.91
N LEU A 240 -2.32 14.32 -2.71
CA LEU A 240 -1.54 15.16 -1.79
C LEU A 240 -0.24 15.65 -2.44
N LEU A 241 0.52 14.74 -3.10
CA LEU A 241 1.73 15.10 -3.83
C LEU A 241 1.44 16.08 -4.97
N ASN A 242 0.40 15.82 -5.76
CA ASN A 242 -0.01 16.69 -6.86
C ASN A 242 -0.48 18.07 -6.36
N PHE A 243 -1.19 18.10 -5.22
CA PHE A 243 -1.65 19.35 -4.61
C PHE A 243 -0.46 20.23 -4.22
N VAL A 244 0.52 19.70 -3.48
CA VAL A 244 1.68 20.50 -3.03
C VAL A 244 2.56 20.99 -4.18
N GLN A 245 2.56 20.30 -5.33
CA GLN A 245 3.27 20.76 -6.52
C GLN A 245 2.59 21.96 -7.21
N LYS A 246 1.25 22.03 -7.16
CA LYS A 246 0.45 23.04 -7.86
C LYS A 246 0.09 24.25 -6.98
N ASP A 247 -0.04 24.03 -5.68
CA ASP A 247 -0.42 25.05 -4.72
C ASP A 247 0.73 26.01 -4.44
N LEU A 248 0.41 27.26 -4.10
CA LEU A 248 1.39 28.34 -3.94
C LEU A 248 1.99 28.45 -2.52
N SER A 249 1.49 27.71 -1.55
CA SER A 249 2.06 27.72 -0.19
C SER A 249 3.45 27.11 -0.16
N ASP A 250 4.29 27.65 0.71
CA ASP A 250 5.66 27.17 0.90
C ASP A 250 5.81 26.18 2.06
N MET A 251 4.73 26.03 2.88
CA MET A 251 4.77 25.18 4.06
C MET A 251 3.49 24.35 4.19
N TYR A 252 3.65 23.08 4.55
CA TYR A 252 2.55 22.13 4.71
C TYR A 252 2.73 21.28 5.97
N ILE A 253 1.61 21.06 6.68
CA ILE A 253 1.50 20.02 7.71
C ILE A 253 0.79 18.83 7.05
N VAL A 254 1.40 17.65 7.09
CA VAL A 254 1.00 16.51 6.28
C VAL A 254 0.55 15.35 7.16
N ALA A 255 -0.76 15.04 7.16
CA ALA A 255 -1.35 13.92 7.88
C ALA A 255 -1.53 12.71 6.95
N THR A 256 -0.43 12.02 6.68
CA THR A 256 -0.34 10.68 6.11
C THR A 256 0.99 10.06 6.51
N GLU A 257 1.29 8.86 6.02
CA GLU A 257 2.54 8.16 6.32
C GLU A 257 3.75 8.95 5.80
N ASN A 258 4.79 9.06 6.66
CA ASN A 258 5.94 9.97 6.46
C ASN A 258 6.80 9.68 5.23
N GLY A 259 6.80 8.46 4.68
CA GLY A 259 7.60 8.11 3.51
C GLY A 259 7.33 8.99 2.29
N ILE A 260 6.10 9.52 2.15
CA ILE A 260 5.76 10.45 1.06
C ILE A 260 6.53 11.76 1.12
N LEU A 261 6.99 12.18 2.30
CA LEU A 261 7.70 13.45 2.48
C LEU A 261 9.02 13.48 1.71
N HIS A 262 9.66 12.32 1.50
CA HIS A 262 10.84 12.21 0.65
C HIS A 262 10.53 12.68 -0.77
N GLU A 263 9.48 12.15 -1.39
CA GLU A 263 9.10 12.50 -2.76
C GLU A 263 8.54 13.94 -2.83
N MET A 264 7.79 14.39 -1.82
CA MET A 264 7.33 15.78 -1.73
C MET A 264 8.51 16.75 -1.70
N LYS A 265 9.53 16.49 -0.89
CA LYS A 265 10.75 17.31 -0.81
C LYS A 265 11.55 17.29 -2.12
N LYS A 266 11.65 16.12 -2.75
CA LYS A 266 12.34 15.92 -4.03
C LYS A 266 11.67 16.72 -5.16
N LYS A 267 10.32 16.71 -5.23
CA LYS A 267 9.55 17.44 -6.24
C LYS A 267 9.42 18.93 -5.95
N CYS A 268 9.44 19.32 -4.68
CA CYS A 268 9.27 20.70 -4.23
C CYS A 268 10.38 21.08 -3.23
N PRO A 269 11.65 21.19 -3.68
CA PRO A 269 12.81 21.38 -2.79
C PRO A 269 12.77 22.68 -1.98
N ASN A 270 12.04 23.69 -2.45
CA ASN A 270 11.91 25.00 -1.81
C ASN A 270 10.73 25.05 -0.80
N LYS A 271 9.95 23.97 -0.65
CA LYS A 271 8.82 23.90 0.27
C LYS A 271 9.18 23.12 1.53
N GLU A 272 8.54 23.48 2.62
CA GLU A 272 8.70 22.82 3.92
C GLU A 272 7.52 21.87 4.17
N PHE A 273 7.83 20.65 4.62
CA PHE A 273 6.85 19.62 4.93
C PHE A 273 7.05 19.15 6.36
N ILE A 274 6.04 19.36 7.19
CA ILE A 274 6.02 19.00 8.61
C ILE A 274 5.08 17.80 8.77
N PRO A 275 5.55 16.66 9.29
CA PRO A 275 4.65 15.55 9.58
C PRO A 275 3.65 15.93 10.66
N ALA A 276 2.39 15.53 10.48
CA ALA A 276 1.37 15.71 11.50
C ALA A 276 1.68 14.83 12.72
N PRO A 277 1.55 15.38 13.96
CA PRO A 277 1.86 14.65 15.17
C PRO A 277 0.81 13.59 15.49
N VAL A 278 1.27 12.50 16.12
CA VAL A 278 0.44 11.40 16.65
C VAL A 278 0.27 11.53 18.17
N ASP A 279 -0.68 10.79 18.74
CA ASP A 279 -0.95 10.81 20.19
C ASP A 279 0.19 10.22 21.00
N ASP A 280 0.84 9.18 20.50
CA ASP A 280 1.94 8.50 21.19
C ASP A 280 3.28 9.24 21.00
N ASP A 281 3.81 9.80 22.08
CA ASP A 281 5.09 10.51 22.10
C ASP A 281 6.31 9.57 22.00
N THR A 282 6.13 8.27 22.16
CA THR A 282 7.19 7.26 22.05
C THR A 282 7.50 6.89 20.60
N CYS A 283 6.55 7.13 19.69
CA CYS A 283 6.72 6.94 18.25
C CYS A 283 6.64 8.32 17.58
N ALA A 284 7.78 8.94 17.35
CA ALA A 284 7.86 10.30 16.81
C ALA A 284 7.40 10.42 15.35
N CYS A 285 6.92 9.35 14.72
CA CYS A 285 6.70 9.31 13.29
C CYS A 285 5.40 8.59 12.95
N SER A 286 4.63 9.20 12.06
CA SER A 286 3.50 8.59 11.37
C SER A 286 4.01 7.57 10.34
N GLU A 287 4.79 6.56 10.78
CA GLU A 287 5.38 5.54 9.92
C GLU A 287 4.62 4.23 9.99
N CYS A 288 4.42 3.61 8.85
CA CYS A 288 3.85 2.28 8.75
C CYS A 288 4.94 1.23 9.00
N SER A 289 4.96 0.61 10.19
CA SER A 289 5.93 -0.42 10.55
C SER A 289 5.96 -1.58 9.54
N PHE A 290 4.83 -1.94 8.94
CA PHE A 290 4.77 -2.97 7.91
C PHE A 290 5.49 -2.56 6.61
N MET A 291 5.31 -1.30 6.16
CA MET A 291 6.03 -0.79 4.98
C MET A 291 7.55 -0.76 5.23
N LYS A 292 7.98 -0.46 6.46
CA LYS A 292 9.40 -0.41 6.86
C LYS A 292 10.03 -1.79 7.08
N MET A 293 9.25 -2.87 7.03
CA MET A 293 9.80 -4.24 7.02
C MET A 293 10.61 -4.55 5.76
N ASN A 294 10.34 -3.85 4.67
CA ASN A 294 11.17 -3.93 3.46
C ASN A 294 12.44 -3.10 3.69
N THR A 295 13.60 -3.76 3.66
CA THR A 295 14.91 -3.12 3.78
C THR A 295 15.72 -3.34 2.51
N LEU A 296 16.81 -2.57 2.32
CA LEU A 296 17.74 -2.80 1.19
C LEU A 296 18.27 -4.23 1.17
N GLU A 297 18.62 -4.79 2.32
CA GLU A 297 19.11 -6.16 2.45
C GLU A 297 18.08 -7.17 1.99
N LYS A 298 16.81 -7.02 2.42
CA LYS A 298 15.73 -7.91 2.01
C LYS A 298 15.41 -7.76 0.52
N LEU A 299 15.47 -6.55 -0.02
CA LEU A 299 15.31 -6.30 -1.45
C LEU A 299 16.43 -6.96 -2.26
N TYR A 300 17.69 -6.87 -1.80
CA TYR A 300 18.82 -7.55 -2.40
C TYR A 300 18.64 -9.07 -2.38
N LEU A 301 18.35 -9.65 -1.21
CA LEU A 301 18.13 -11.09 -1.07
C LEU A 301 16.92 -11.58 -1.89
N CYS A 302 15.87 -10.78 -1.95
CA CYS A 302 14.69 -11.06 -2.76
C CYS A 302 15.05 -11.18 -4.25
N LEU A 303 15.81 -10.23 -4.79
CA LEU A 303 16.29 -10.28 -6.17
C LEU A 303 17.29 -11.42 -6.39
N LEU A 304 18.23 -11.61 -5.47
CA LEU A 304 19.27 -12.65 -5.58
C LEU A 304 18.65 -14.04 -5.69
N ASN A 305 17.72 -14.35 -4.78
CA ASN A 305 17.11 -15.67 -4.62
C ASN A 305 15.81 -15.85 -5.41
N GLU A 306 15.27 -14.76 -6.01
CA GLU A 306 13.93 -14.72 -6.63
C GLU A 306 12.84 -15.24 -5.67
N SER A 307 12.92 -14.82 -4.42
CA SER A 307 12.08 -15.29 -3.30
C SER A 307 12.10 -14.23 -2.20
N PRO A 308 11.02 -14.11 -1.41
CA PRO A 308 9.78 -14.89 -1.48
C PRO A 308 8.83 -14.47 -2.61
N GLU A 309 8.07 -15.42 -3.15
CA GLU A 309 7.05 -15.18 -4.17
C GLU A 309 5.64 -15.19 -3.57
N ILE A 310 4.77 -14.34 -4.08
CA ILE A 310 3.33 -14.37 -3.80
C ILE A 310 2.70 -15.53 -4.57
N ILE A 311 2.10 -16.45 -3.84
CA ILE A 311 1.38 -17.61 -4.39
C ILE A 311 -0.08 -17.52 -3.99
N LEU A 312 -0.98 -17.58 -4.94
CA LEU A 312 -2.42 -17.55 -4.73
C LEU A 312 -3.10 -18.74 -5.43
N PRO A 313 -4.18 -19.29 -4.84
CA PRO A 313 -4.99 -20.29 -5.52
C PRO A 313 -5.63 -19.70 -6.78
N ASN A 314 -5.69 -20.49 -7.87
CA ASN A 314 -6.28 -20.04 -9.14
C ASN A 314 -7.72 -19.56 -8.97
N GLU A 315 -8.52 -20.24 -8.15
CA GLU A 315 -9.91 -19.83 -7.86
C GLU A 315 -10.00 -18.41 -7.28
N ILE A 316 -9.07 -18.03 -6.40
CA ILE A 316 -9.01 -16.69 -5.83
C ILE A 316 -8.60 -15.68 -6.90
N ILE A 317 -7.61 -16.02 -7.74
CA ILE A 317 -7.16 -15.17 -8.85
C ILE A 317 -8.33 -14.89 -9.81
N ASP A 318 -9.02 -15.94 -10.26
CA ASP A 318 -10.11 -15.86 -11.25
C ASP A 318 -11.30 -15.02 -10.74
N LYS A 319 -11.59 -15.10 -9.43
CA LYS A 319 -12.66 -14.29 -8.83
C LYS A 319 -12.23 -12.85 -8.57
N SER A 320 -11.00 -12.64 -8.12
CA SER A 320 -10.50 -11.32 -7.70
C SER A 320 -10.13 -10.42 -8.87
N ILE A 321 -9.77 -10.98 -10.03
CA ILE A 321 -9.42 -10.18 -11.22
C ILE A 321 -10.56 -9.30 -11.69
N ILE A 322 -11.81 -9.80 -11.62
CA ILE A 322 -13.00 -9.08 -12.10
C ILE A 322 -13.20 -7.73 -11.37
N PRO A 323 -13.29 -7.67 -10.01
CA PRO A 323 -13.44 -6.41 -9.32
C PRO A 323 -12.21 -5.49 -9.43
N ILE A 324 -10.99 -6.05 -9.61
CA ILE A 324 -9.78 -5.26 -9.84
C ILE A 324 -9.80 -4.64 -11.24
N GLU A 325 -10.23 -5.36 -12.28
CA GLU A 325 -10.34 -4.79 -13.63
C GLU A 325 -11.37 -3.67 -13.71
N LYS A 326 -12.51 -3.79 -13.01
CA LYS A 326 -13.48 -2.70 -12.88
C LYS A 326 -12.84 -1.47 -12.23
N MET A 327 -12.05 -1.64 -11.17
CA MET A 327 -11.28 -0.56 -10.53
C MET A 327 -10.33 0.11 -11.51
N LEU A 328 -9.55 -0.67 -12.26
CA LEU A 328 -8.57 -0.17 -13.21
C LEU A 328 -9.21 0.57 -14.40
N ALA A 329 -10.43 0.23 -14.75
CA ALA A 329 -11.19 0.90 -15.80
C ALA A 329 -11.71 2.29 -15.37
N LEU A 330 -11.83 2.53 -14.06
CA LEU A 330 -12.29 3.80 -13.46
C LEU A 330 -11.13 4.66 -12.91
N GLY A 331 -9.89 4.20 -13.06
CA GLY A 331 -8.69 4.86 -12.53
C GLY A 331 -7.97 5.80 -13.48
#